data_6ced0c1ff0479094003e30f395fd89d2
#
_entry.id   6ced0c1ff0479094003e30f395fd89d2
#
_cell.length_a   1.000
_cell.length_b   1.000
_cell.length_c   1.000
_cell.angle_alpha   90.00
_cell.angle_beta   90.00
_cell.angle_gamma   90.00
#
_symmetry.space_group_name_H-M   'P 1'
#
loop_
_entity.id
_entity.type
_entity.pdbx_description
1 polymer ?
#
loop_
_entity_poly.entity_id
_entity_poly.type
_entity_poly.pdbx_seq_one_letter_code
_entity_poly.pdbx_strand_id
1 'polypeptide(L)'
;MKKVYILALMLLMGQSSWAQIREFQTTRLNSTAGAGVASVLSTEAAILNPASSVFFTGSSFSYQRYSTSLRQDSDKRDVMGDDFPSQNKSQGFFMSDHDGPVKGGVAYIKQDENNYQRTQIVSHGAAALGDSTAMGLTYRYLQDVRPVAFRHRREISHQLSLGMTHILDEKTIFGLVLVDPTRTTKNEERAIAGIQYSFADKLTLIADAGTQYTKDARDKYLWRAAIQLQLFDDFFFRIGKFYDNIRESKGTGWGIGWIGPKLGVEFAQKISEQFGKDSYIYRNETLVDTSLSAIIKF
;
A
#
# COMPACT_ATOMS: atom_id res chain seq x y z
N MET A 1 -39.33 -33.65 4.29
CA MET A 1 -38.05 -33.58 5.00
C MET A 1 -36.83 -33.41 4.10
N LYS A 2 -36.66 -34.11 2.97
CA LYS A 2 -35.50 -33.94 2.05
C LYS A 2 -35.29 -32.54 1.48
N LYS A 3 -36.37 -31.78 1.23
CA LYS A 3 -36.27 -30.37 0.70
C LYS A 3 -35.72 -29.36 1.72
N VAL A 4 -35.89 -29.61 3.03
CA VAL A 4 -35.37 -28.72 4.09
C VAL A 4 -33.85 -28.88 4.23
N TYR A 5 -33.31 -30.07 4.06
CA TYR A 5 -31.86 -30.31 4.11
C TYR A 5 -31.12 -29.70 2.93
N ILE A 6 -31.73 -29.67 1.74
CA ILE A 6 -31.14 -29.02 0.56
C ILE A 6 -31.10 -27.48 0.75
N LEU A 7 -32.15 -26.91 1.33
CA LEU A 7 -32.17 -25.46 1.63
C LEU A 7 -31.16 -25.08 2.72
N ALA A 8 -31.03 -25.90 3.76
CA ALA A 8 -30.02 -25.71 4.80
C ALA A 8 -28.59 -25.89 4.26
N LEU A 9 -28.37 -26.83 3.34
CA LEU A 9 -27.08 -27.01 2.66
C LEU A 9 -26.74 -25.85 1.71
N MET A 10 -27.74 -25.29 1.02
CA MET A 10 -27.56 -24.08 0.19
C MET A 10 -27.30 -22.84 1.02
N LEU A 11 -27.90 -22.70 2.21
CA LEU A 11 -27.63 -21.62 3.15
C LEU A 11 -26.23 -21.72 3.79
N LEU A 12 -25.71 -22.94 3.96
CA LEU A 12 -24.33 -23.17 4.43
C LEU A 12 -23.27 -22.98 3.34
N MET A 13 -23.63 -23.07 2.06
CA MET A 13 -22.72 -22.82 0.94
C MET A 13 -22.64 -21.32 0.55
N GLY A 14 -23.48 -20.49 1.12
CA GLY A 14 -23.67 -19.12 0.67
C GLY A 14 -23.06 -18.07 1.57
N GLN A 15 -21.81 -18.16 1.97
CA GLN A 15 -21.05 -16.96 2.38
C GLN A 15 -19.56 -17.26 2.53
N SER A 16 -18.86 -17.47 1.44
CA SER A 16 -17.43 -17.20 1.44
C SER A 16 -17.24 -15.68 1.46
N SER A 17 -17.26 -15.07 2.65
CA SER A 17 -16.74 -13.74 2.81
C SER A 17 -15.25 -13.82 2.45
N TRP A 18 -14.89 -13.20 1.35
CA TRP A 18 -13.53 -13.18 0.85
C TRP A 18 -12.75 -12.18 1.73
N ALA A 19 -12.15 -12.66 2.81
CA ALA A 19 -11.19 -11.86 3.56
C ALA A 19 -10.06 -11.50 2.59
N GLN A 20 -9.97 -10.24 2.23
CA GLN A 20 -8.94 -9.73 1.33
C GLN A 20 -7.75 -9.34 2.18
N ILE A 21 -6.56 -9.87 1.85
CA ILE A 21 -5.31 -9.44 2.47
C ILE A 21 -5.07 -7.98 2.12
N ARG A 22 -4.76 -7.18 3.14
CA ARG A 22 -4.54 -5.74 2.94
C ARG A 22 -3.32 -5.49 2.06
N GLU A 23 -3.35 -4.40 1.31
CA GLU A 23 -2.21 -3.97 0.50
C GLU A 23 -1.02 -3.64 1.40
N PHE A 24 0.15 -4.16 1.04
CA PHE A 24 1.39 -3.81 1.71
C PHE A 24 1.69 -2.31 1.49
N GLN A 25 2.05 -1.63 2.56
CA GLN A 25 2.52 -0.24 2.52
C GLN A 25 3.90 -0.14 3.15
N THR A 26 4.77 0.64 2.53
CA THR A 26 6.09 0.95 3.10
C THR A 26 5.95 1.78 4.37
N THR A 27 7.02 1.86 5.16
CA THR A 27 7.05 2.70 6.37
C THR A 27 6.70 4.15 6.04
N ARG A 28 7.22 4.66 4.92
CA ARG A 28 6.91 6.01 4.47
C ARG A 28 5.45 6.16 4.07
N LEU A 29 4.88 5.24 3.29
CA LEU A 29 3.46 5.25 2.94
C LEU A 29 2.55 5.12 4.16
N ASN A 30 2.95 4.38 5.19
CA ASN A 30 2.23 4.36 6.45
C ASN A 30 2.23 5.75 7.11
N SER A 31 3.36 6.45 7.12
CA SER A 31 3.46 7.80 7.69
C SER A 31 2.64 8.85 6.93
N THR A 32 2.53 8.72 5.61
CA THR A 32 1.74 9.61 4.75
C THR A 32 0.30 9.13 4.54
N ALA A 33 -0.13 8.10 5.29
CA ALA A 33 -1.44 7.47 5.13
C ALA A 33 -1.69 6.96 3.69
N GLY A 34 -0.64 6.56 2.99
CA GLY A 34 -0.66 6.04 1.62
C GLY A 34 -0.58 7.09 0.52
N ALA A 35 -0.48 8.38 0.84
CA ALA A 35 -0.27 9.44 -0.14
C ALA A 35 1.16 9.43 -0.69
N GLY A 36 1.33 9.64 -2.01
CA GLY A 36 2.65 9.68 -2.62
C GLY A 36 2.75 9.30 -4.09
N VAL A 37 1.65 9.22 -4.84
CA VAL A 37 1.66 8.86 -6.27
C VAL A 37 2.54 9.80 -7.11
N ALA A 38 2.60 11.08 -6.76
CA ALA A 38 3.49 12.07 -7.38
C ALA A 38 4.87 12.13 -6.71
N SER A 39 5.09 11.43 -5.59
CA SER A 39 6.34 11.55 -4.85
C SER A 39 7.46 10.79 -5.52
N VAL A 40 8.62 11.46 -5.60
CA VAL A 40 9.83 10.86 -6.12
C VAL A 40 10.53 10.12 -4.99
N LEU A 41 10.32 8.78 -4.90
CA LEU A 41 10.76 7.95 -3.79
C LEU A 41 11.23 6.58 -4.27
N SER A 42 12.46 6.18 -3.92
CA SER A 42 13.10 4.97 -4.47
C SER A 42 12.40 3.66 -4.11
N THR A 43 12.08 3.47 -2.85
CA THR A 43 11.49 2.21 -2.35
C THR A 43 10.02 2.08 -2.73
N GLU A 44 9.30 3.19 -2.81
CA GLU A 44 7.88 3.26 -3.15
C GLU A 44 7.63 3.06 -4.65
N ALA A 45 8.64 3.29 -5.50
CA ALA A 45 8.52 3.09 -6.95
C ALA A 45 8.03 1.68 -7.30
N ALA A 46 8.54 0.66 -6.62
CA ALA A 46 8.12 -0.72 -6.84
C ALA A 46 6.63 -0.97 -6.53
N ILE A 47 6.05 -0.23 -5.58
CA ILE A 47 4.72 -0.49 -5.04
C ILE A 47 3.70 0.52 -5.53
N LEU A 48 4.07 1.79 -5.61
CA LEU A 48 3.13 2.88 -5.84
C LEU A 48 3.17 3.39 -7.28
N ASN A 49 4.29 4.02 -7.69
CA ASN A 49 4.43 4.60 -9.02
C ASN A 49 5.81 4.26 -9.61
N PRO A 50 5.90 3.32 -10.56
CA PRO A 50 7.18 2.90 -11.12
C PRO A 50 7.92 4.03 -11.86
N ALA A 51 7.21 5.00 -12.43
CA ALA A 51 7.82 6.09 -13.19
C ALA A 51 8.71 6.99 -12.33
N SER A 52 8.45 7.07 -11.03
CA SER A 52 9.25 7.89 -10.12
C SER A 52 10.71 7.45 -10.04
N SER A 53 11.02 6.17 -10.35
CA SER A 53 12.39 5.65 -10.31
C SER A 53 13.35 6.34 -11.28
N VAL A 54 12.85 6.98 -12.34
CA VAL A 54 13.69 7.71 -13.31
C VAL A 54 14.40 8.90 -12.66
N PHE A 55 13.77 9.54 -11.70
CA PHE A 55 14.25 10.77 -11.07
C PHE A 55 15.16 10.55 -9.87
N PHE A 56 15.50 9.29 -9.56
CA PHE A 56 16.47 8.97 -8.52
C PHE A 56 17.89 8.89 -9.04
N THR A 57 18.80 9.12 -8.12
CA THR A 57 20.24 8.92 -8.31
C THR A 57 20.74 7.89 -7.28
N GLY A 58 21.57 6.95 -7.76
CA GLY A 58 22.18 5.93 -6.94
C GLY A 58 21.26 4.75 -6.64
N SER A 59 21.86 3.60 -6.39
CA SER A 59 21.19 2.37 -6.07
C SER A 59 20.90 2.26 -4.58
N SER A 60 19.89 1.49 -4.21
CA SER A 60 19.53 1.31 -2.80
C SER A 60 19.01 -0.07 -2.50
N PHE A 61 19.24 -0.49 -1.25
CA PHE A 61 18.62 -1.66 -0.65
C PHE A 61 17.86 -1.24 0.60
N SER A 62 16.64 -1.71 0.77
CA SER A 62 15.89 -1.46 2.00
C SER A 62 15.22 -2.71 2.53
N TYR A 63 15.18 -2.79 3.84
CA TYR A 63 14.40 -3.76 4.60
C TYR A 63 13.31 -3.05 5.39
N GLN A 64 12.12 -3.61 5.36
CA GLN A 64 10.97 -3.06 6.07
C GLN A 64 10.22 -4.16 6.80
N ARG A 65 9.77 -3.82 8.00
CA ARG A 65 8.92 -4.68 8.81
C ARG A 65 7.76 -3.87 9.35
N TYR A 66 6.57 -4.42 9.30
CA TYR A 66 5.45 -3.86 10.02
C TYR A 66 4.65 -4.94 10.75
N SER A 67 3.99 -4.51 11.81
CA SER A 67 3.04 -5.31 12.58
C SER A 67 1.73 -4.55 12.71
N THR A 68 0.62 -5.28 12.66
CA THR A 68 -0.71 -4.74 12.91
C THR A 68 -1.26 -5.30 14.20
N SER A 69 -1.82 -4.44 15.02
CA SER A 69 -2.59 -4.81 16.20
C SER A 69 -4.02 -4.26 16.10
N LEU A 70 -4.97 -4.98 16.66
CA LEU A 70 -6.32 -4.50 16.89
C LEU A 70 -6.32 -3.64 18.16
N ARG A 71 -6.87 -2.43 18.05
CA ARG A 71 -7.19 -1.62 19.24
C ARG A 71 -8.60 -2.00 19.67
N GLN A 72 -8.71 -2.84 20.69
CA GLN A 72 -9.99 -3.14 21.32
C GLN A 72 -10.46 -1.90 22.07
N ASP A 73 -11.66 -1.44 21.74
CA ASP A 73 -12.37 -0.48 22.58
C ASP A 73 -12.90 -1.26 23.79
N SER A 74 -12.51 -0.88 25.00
CA SER A 74 -12.75 -1.61 26.24
C SER A 74 -14.24 -1.85 26.56
N ASP A 75 -15.15 -1.15 25.89
CA ASP A 75 -16.60 -1.23 26.11
C ASP A 75 -17.32 -2.29 25.27
N LYS A 76 -16.64 -2.93 24.34
CA LYS A 76 -17.21 -3.99 23.48
C LYS A 76 -16.50 -5.31 23.69
N ARG A 77 -16.60 -5.86 24.90
CA ARG A 77 -16.31 -7.28 25.15
C ARG A 77 -17.44 -8.10 24.55
N ASP A 78 -17.34 -8.42 23.29
CA ASP A 78 -18.27 -9.34 22.64
C ASP A 78 -17.78 -10.78 22.67
N VAL A 79 -18.64 -11.57 23.12
CA VAL A 79 -19.15 -12.94 23.08
C VAL A 79 -18.36 -13.99 22.27
N MET A 80 -17.36 -13.66 21.49
CA MET A 80 -16.45 -14.60 20.84
C MET A 80 -15.08 -14.53 21.51
N GLY A 81 -14.76 -15.59 22.22
CA GLY A 81 -13.63 -15.78 23.13
C GLY A 81 -12.30 -15.14 22.70
N ASP A 82 -11.51 -14.85 23.73
CA ASP A 82 -10.21 -14.18 23.78
C ASP A 82 -9.07 -14.75 22.88
N ASP A 83 -9.35 -15.55 21.85
CA ASP A 83 -8.37 -16.37 21.13
C ASP A 83 -8.01 -15.88 19.73
N PHE A 84 -8.25 -14.62 19.37
CA PHE A 84 -7.70 -14.09 18.12
C PHE A 84 -6.36 -13.37 18.40
N PRO A 85 -5.22 -14.03 18.21
CA PRO A 85 -3.93 -13.36 18.23
C PRO A 85 -3.81 -12.49 16.98
N SER A 86 -4.25 -11.25 17.07
CA SER A 86 -4.24 -10.28 15.97
C SER A 86 -2.87 -9.66 15.74
N GLN A 87 -1.80 -10.45 15.80
CA GLN A 87 -0.48 -9.99 15.39
C GLN A 87 -0.23 -10.35 13.94
N ASN A 88 -0.70 -9.49 13.06
CA ASN A 88 -0.34 -9.57 11.66
C ASN A 88 1.08 -9.02 11.48
N LYS A 89 1.93 -9.76 10.81
CA LYS A 89 3.32 -9.39 10.56
C LYS A 89 3.59 -9.37 9.07
N SER A 90 4.31 -8.35 8.63
CA SER A 90 4.75 -8.28 7.25
C SER A 90 6.18 -7.79 7.18
N GLN A 91 6.88 -8.24 6.16
CA GLN A 91 8.24 -7.84 5.88
C GLN A 91 8.43 -7.67 4.37
N GLY A 92 9.28 -6.74 4.00
CA GLY A 92 9.60 -6.45 2.61
C GLY A 92 11.09 -6.15 2.44
N PHE A 93 11.65 -6.67 1.36
CA PHE A 93 12.99 -6.37 0.88
C PHE A 93 12.85 -5.68 -0.45
N PHE A 94 13.53 -4.55 -0.64
CA PHE A 94 13.49 -3.76 -1.85
C PHE A 94 14.92 -3.50 -2.31
N MET A 95 15.15 -3.67 -3.58
CA MET A 95 16.40 -3.32 -4.24
C MET A 95 16.05 -2.51 -5.48
N SER A 96 16.69 -1.36 -5.63
CA SER A 96 16.52 -0.50 -6.79
C SER A 96 17.87 -0.12 -7.35
N ASP A 97 17.96 -0.13 -8.67
CA ASP A 97 19.10 0.29 -9.44
C ASP A 97 18.69 1.44 -10.37
N HIS A 98 19.47 2.49 -10.36
CA HIS A 98 19.19 3.73 -11.08
C HIS A 98 20.26 4.07 -12.11
N ASP A 99 21.13 3.14 -12.41
CA ASP A 99 22.13 3.30 -13.47
C ASP A 99 21.55 2.87 -14.83
N GLY A 100 21.98 3.55 -15.89
CA GLY A 100 21.56 3.23 -17.25
C GLY A 100 20.27 3.91 -17.72
N PRO A 101 19.86 3.60 -18.96
CA PRO A 101 18.70 4.25 -19.62
C PRO A 101 17.33 3.77 -19.09
N VAL A 102 17.29 2.55 -18.56
CA VAL A 102 16.09 2.00 -17.90
C VAL A 102 16.42 1.80 -16.44
N LYS A 103 15.70 2.52 -15.59
CA LYS A 103 15.84 2.46 -14.14
C LYS A 103 14.79 1.53 -13.56
N GLY A 104 15.12 0.79 -12.52
CA GLY A 104 14.16 -0.18 -12.00
C GLY A 104 14.57 -0.85 -10.71
N GLY A 105 13.88 -1.91 -10.37
CA GLY A 105 14.17 -2.66 -9.15
C GLY A 105 13.27 -3.86 -8.96
N VAL A 106 13.55 -4.56 -7.87
CA VAL A 106 12.80 -5.74 -7.44
C VAL A 106 12.44 -5.62 -5.97
N ALA A 107 11.31 -6.23 -5.59
CA ALA A 107 10.93 -6.37 -4.21
C ALA A 107 10.41 -7.76 -3.91
N TYR A 108 10.70 -8.24 -2.71
CA TYR A 108 10.12 -9.44 -2.13
C TYR A 108 9.35 -9.06 -0.88
N ILE A 109 8.07 -9.39 -0.82
CA ILE A 109 7.20 -9.03 0.28
C ILE A 109 6.49 -10.27 0.79
N LYS A 110 6.52 -10.49 2.10
CA LYS A 110 5.77 -11.53 2.78
C LYS A 110 4.84 -10.91 3.81
N GLN A 111 3.56 -11.28 3.75
CA GLN A 111 2.52 -10.83 4.67
C GLN A 111 1.87 -12.05 5.31
N ASP A 112 1.77 -12.03 6.63
CA ASP A 112 1.04 -13.00 7.42
C ASP A 112 -0.10 -12.26 8.13
N GLU A 113 -1.35 -12.56 7.78
CA GLU A 113 -2.54 -11.88 8.30
C GLU A 113 -3.65 -12.91 8.62
N ASN A 114 -3.92 -13.14 9.91
CA ASN A 114 -5.01 -14.01 10.38
C ASN A 114 -5.06 -15.39 9.67
N ASN A 115 -3.97 -16.13 9.67
CA ASN A 115 -3.79 -17.41 8.97
C ASN A 115 -3.79 -17.31 7.43
N TYR A 116 -3.95 -16.13 6.85
CA TYR A 116 -3.73 -15.88 5.43
C TYR A 116 -2.28 -15.48 5.22
N GLN A 117 -1.67 -16.02 4.18
CA GLN A 117 -0.31 -15.63 3.80
C GLN A 117 -0.32 -15.12 2.38
N ARG A 118 0.33 -13.99 2.15
CA ARG A 118 0.60 -13.47 0.82
C ARG A 118 2.09 -13.32 0.63
N THR A 119 2.60 -13.90 -0.44
CA THR A 119 3.96 -13.65 -0.92
C THR A 119 3.87 -12.88 -2.23
N GLN A 120 4.65 -11.81 -2.36
CA GLN A 120 4.71 -11.01 -3.56
C GLN A 120 6.14 -10.91 -4.04
N ILE A 121 6.33 -11.10 -5.34
CA ILE A 121 7.56 -10.73 -6.04
C ILE A 121 7.18 -9.62 -7.00
N VAL A 122 7.82 -8.48 -6.85
CA VAL A 122 7.55 -7.27 -7.62
C VAL A 122 8.79 -6.93 -8.43
N SER A 123 8.62 -6.67 -9.71
CA SER A 123 9.65 -6.07 -10.55
C SER A 123 9.10 -4.83 -11.21
N HIS A 124 9.89 -3.78 -11.30
CA HIS A 124 9.49 -2.56 -11.99
C HIS A 124 10.63 -2.02 -12.84
N GLY A 125 10.26 -1.31 -13.88
CA GLY A 125 11.19 -0.58 -14.74
C GLY A 125 10.53 0.68 -15.26
N ALA A 126 11.34 1.71 -15.48
CA ALA A 126 10.89 2.98 -16.01
C ALA A 126 11.93 3.61 -16.92
N ALA A 127 11.46 4.43 -17.85
CA ALA A 127 12.26 5.19 -18.77
C ALA A 127 11.79 6.63 -18.87
N ALA A 128 12.73 7.53 -19.11
CA ALA A 128 12.43 8.93 -19.40
C ALA A 128 11.78 9.06 -20.78
N LEU A 129 10.76 9.91 -20.90
CA LEU A 129 10.18 10.37 -22.15
C LEU A 129 10.66 11.78 -22.53
N GLY A 130 11.54 12.33 -21.73
CA GLY A 130 12.11 13.66 -21.84
C GLY A 130 12.67 14.06 -20.47
N ASP A 131 13.10 15.31 -20.31
CA ASP A 131 13.77 15.77 -19.11
C ASP A 131 12.86 15.79 -17.86
N SER A 132 11.57 16.01 -18.07
CA SER A 132 10.59 16.19 -16.97
C SER A 132 9.52 15.12 -16.89
N THR A 133 9.49 14.18 -17.84
CA THR A 133 8.42 13.15 -17.89
C THR A 133 9.02 11.77 -17.94
N ALA A 134 8.45 10.87 -17.18
CA ALA A 134 8.80 9.45 -17.17
C ALA A 134 7.56 8.56 -17.22
N MET A 135 7.72 7.37 -17.77
CA MET A 135 6.75 6.29 -17.70
C MET A 135 7.40 5.03 -17.13
N GLY A 136 6.60 4.23 -16.44
CA GLY A 136 7.08 2.98 -15.87
C GLY A 136 6.01 1.90 -15.83
N LEU A 137 6.49 0.68 -15.67
CA LEU A 137 5.70 -0.54 -15.57
C LEU A 137 6.11 -1.29 -14.31
N THR A 138 5.13 -1.78 -13.56
CA THR A 138 5.35 -2.76 -12.48
C THR A 138 4.65 -4.05 -12.84
N TYR A 139 5.35 -5.16 -12.66
CA TYR A 139 4.80 -6.50 -12.67
C TYR A 139 4.86 -7.09 -11.27
N ARG A 140 3.75 -7.68 -10.81
CA ARG A 140 3.63 -8.34 -9.52
C ARG A 140 3.19 -9.79 -9.70
N TYR A 141 3.98 -10.69 -9.17
CA TYR A 141 3.57 -12.06 -8.91
C TYR A 141 3.03 -12.14 -7.50
N LEU A 142 1.79 -12.58 -7.34
CA LEU A 142 1.09 -12.69 -6.07
C LEU A 142 0.77 -14.16 -5.81
N GLN A 143 1.15 -14.65 -4.65
CA GLN A 143 0.80 -15.98 -4.18
C GLN A 143 0.07 -15.86 -2.85
N ASP A 144 -1.22 -16.17 -2.84
CA ASP A 144 -2.07 -16.22 -1.66
C ASP A 144 -2.26 -17.64 -1.19
N VAL A 145 -2.07 -17.87 0.11
CA VAL A 145 -2.38 -19.13 0.77
C VAL A 145 -3.49 -18.86 1.78
N ARG A 146 -4.63 -19.49 1.60
CA ARG A 146 -5.83 -19.29 2.41
C ARG A 146 -6.24 -20.61 3.08
N PRO A 147 -6.64 -20.60 4.36
CA PRO A 147 -7.25 -21.76 4.98
C PRO A 147 -8.67 -21.95 4.41
N VAL A 148 -8.98 -23.13 3.95
CA VAL A 148 -10.33 -23.52 3.48
C VAL A 148 -10.70 -24.82 4.14
N ALA A 149 -11.61 -24.77 5.10
CA ALA A 149 -12.05 -25.92 5.91
C ALA A 149 -10.86 -26.71 6.49
N PHE A 150 -10.47 -27.82 5.93
CA PHE A 150 -9.37 -28.67 6.41
C PHE A 150 -8.14 -28.63 5.52
N ARG A 151 -8.03 -27.68 4.57
CA ARG A 151 -6.94 -27.59 3.59
C ARG A 151 -6.49 -26.14 3.40
N HIS A 152 -5.26 -25.97 2.96
CA HIS A 152 -4.76 -24.68 2.46
C HIS A 152 -4.97 -24.61 0.94
N ARG A 153 -5.68 -23.57 0.49
CA ARG A 153 -5.81 -23.27 -0.94
C ARG A 153 -4.74 -22.25 -1.33
N ARG A 154 -3.96 -22.59 -2.32
CA ARG A 154 -2.98 -21.71 -2.94
C ARG A 154 -3.59 -21.09 -4.19
N GLU A 155 -3.51 -19.79 -4.31
CA GLU A 155 -3.97 -19.03 -5.46
C GLU A 155 -2.82 -18.16 -5.96
N ILE A 156 -2.59 -18.18 -7.28
CA ILE A 156 -1.54 -17.40 -7.93
C ILE A 156 -2.22 -16.40 -8.85
N SER A 157 -1.80 -15.14 -8.78
CA SER A 157 -2.24 -14.10 -9.69
C SER A 157 -1.07 -13.24 -10.15
N HIS A 158 -1.25 -12.59 -11.30
CA HIS A 158 -0.27 -11.73 -11.94
C HIS A 158 -0.92 -10.37 -12.14
N GLN A 159 -0.28 -9.32 -11.66
CA GLN A 159 -0.83 -7.97 -11.74
C GLN A 159 0.15 -7.05 -12.45
N LEU A 160 -0.37 -6.21 -13.33
CA LEU A 160 0.39 -5.13 -13.95
C LEU A 160 -0.02 -3.78 -13.35
N SER A 161 0.90 -2.82 -13.34
CA SER A 161 0.58 -1.42 -13.05
C SER A 161 1.39 -0.53 -13.98
N LEU A 162 0.76 0.52 -14.48
CA LEU A 162 1.38 1.54 -15.32
C LEU A 162 1.50 2.82 -14.51
N GLY A 163 2.63 3.49 -14.61
CA GLY A 163 2.87 4.76 -13.93
C GLY A 163 3.37 5.83 -14.88
N MET A 164 3.02 7.08 -14.57
CA MET A 164 3.57 8.27 -15.20
C MET A 164 3.92 9.29 -14.11
N THR A 165 5.04 9.97 -14.28
CA THR A 165 5.44 11.09 -13.42
C THR A 165 5.87 12.24 -14.32
N HIS A 166 5.40 13.44 -14.00
CA HIS A 166 5.75 14.67 -14.70
C HIS A 166 6.16 15.74 -13.70
N ILE A 167 7.40 16.24 -13.82
CA ILE A 167 7.94 17.35 -13.06
C ILE A 167 7.61 18.64 -13.80
N LEU A 168 6.66 19.41 -13.30
CA LEU A 168 6.24 20.66 -13.92
C LEU A 168 7.30 21.76 -13.69
N ASP A 169 7.78 21.85 -12.46
CA ASP A 169 8.82 22.76 -12.02
C ASP A 169 9.55 22.18 -10.81
N GLU A 170 10.53 22.93 -10.25
CA GLU A 170 11.33 22.50 -9.07
C GLU A 170 10.48 22.19 -7.82
N LYS A 171 9.23 22.64 -7.76
CA LYS A 171 8.35 22.53 -6.60
C LYS A 171 7.16 21.58 -6.84
N THR A 172 6.75 21.41 -8.10
CA THR A 172 5.48 20.77 -8.45
C THR A 172 5.70 19.51 -9.27
N ILE A 173 5.19 18.40 -8.78
CA ILE A 173 5.27 17.10 -9.44
C ILE A 173 3.85 16.54 -9.54
N PHE A 174 3.52 15.98 -10.71
CA PHE A 174 2.31 15.21 -10.96
C PHE A 174 2.62 13.74 -11.14
N GLY A 175 1.74 12.89 -10.64
CA GLY A 175 1.81 11.45 -10.81
C GLY A 175 0.48 10.88 -11.25
N LEU A 176 0.52 9.84 -12.06
CA LEU A 176 -0.64 9.04 -12.45
C LEU A 176 -0.28 7.57 -12.40
N VAL A 177 -1.15 6.75 -11.83
CA VAL A 177 -0.98 5.30 -11.78
C VAL A 177 -2.27 4.59 -12.15
N LEU A 178 -2.13 3.61 -13.03
CA LEU A 178 -3.17 2.64 -13.38
C LEU A 178 -2.77 1.29 -12.78
N VAL A 179 -3.52 0.83 -11.78
CA VAL A 179 -3.31 -0.45 -11.13
C VAL A 179 -4.21 -1.49 -11.79
N ASP A 180 -3.63 -2.64 -12.13
CA ASP A 180 -4.31 -3.80 -12.73
C ASP A 180 -5.19 -3.49 -13.95
N PRO A 181 -4.64 -2.86 -15.03
CA PRO A 181 -5.40 -2.60 -16.24
C PRO A 181 -5.91 -3.88 -16.93
N THR A 182 -5.30 -5.00 -16.64
CA THR A 182 -5.68 -6.33 -17.16
C THR A 182 -6.78 -7.02 -16.36
N ARG A 183 -7.15 -6.45 -15.19
CA ARG A 183 -8.20 -6.98 -14.29
C ARG A 183 -7.97 -8.42 -13.86
N THR A 184 -6.73 -8.76 -13.61
CA THR A 184 -6.34 -10.11 -13.19
C THR A 184 -6.59 -10.36 -11.71
N THR A 185 -6.66 -9.29 -10.91
CA THR A 185 -6.91 -9.34 -9.49
C THR A 185 -8.26 -8.68 -9.17
N LYS A 186 -9.14 -9.43 -8.56
CA LYS A 186 -10.51 -8.95 -8.29
C LYS A 186 -10.54 -7.76 -7.35
N ASN A 187 -11.22 -6.68 -7.76
CA ASN A 187 -11.42 -5.43 -7.01
C ASN A 187 -10.12 -4.66 -6.68
N GLU A 188 -9.04 -4.87 -7.43
CA GLU A 188 -7.81 -4.10 -7.24
C GLU A 188 -7.57 -3.05 -8.35
N GLU A 189 -8.37 -3.07 -9.40
CA GLU A 189 -8.30 -2.14 -10.52
C GLU A 189 -8.59 -0.71 -10.09
N ARG A 190 -7.62 0.19 -10.27
CA ARG A 190 -7.69 1.60 -9.83
C ARG A 190 -6.92 2.53 -10.74
N ALA A 191 -7.43 3.75 -10.89
CA ALA A 191 -6.70 4.88 -11.43
C ALA A 191 -6.50 5.89 -10.29
N ILE A 192 -5.26 6.32 -10.07
CA ILE A 192 -4.92 7.26 -9.00
C ILE A 192 -4.06 8.37 -9.61
N ALA A 193 -4.49 9.61 -9.42
CA ALA A 193 -3.72 10.80 -9.75
C ALA A 193 -3.21 11.46 -8.46
N GLY A 194 -2.01 12.01 -8.50
CA GLY A 194 -1.40 12.66 -7.36
C GLY A 194 -0.71 13.96 -7.76
N ILE A 195 -0.56 14.83 -6.78
CA ILE A 195 0.24 16.04 -6.84
C ILE A 195 1.12 16.14 -5.62
N GLN A 196 2.37 16.56 -5.83
CA GLN A 196 3.28 16.96 -4.77
C GLN A 196 3.69 18.40 -5.00
N TYR A 197 3.66 19.20 -3.93
CA TYR A 197 4.14 20.58 -3.94
C TYR A 197 5.12 20.82 -2.79
N SER A 198 6.34 21.25 -3.13
CA SER A 198 7.40 21.55 -2.15
C SER A 198 7.48 23.07 -1.91
N PHE A 199 7.27 23.47 -0.66
CA PHE A 199 7.34 24.86 -0.24
C PHE A 199 8.59 25.11 0.57
N ALA A 200 9.42 26.06 0.11
CA ALA A 200 10.64 26.52 0.81
C ALA A 200 11.58 25.36 1.25
N ASP A 201 11.73 24.30 0.43
CA ASP A 201 12.61 23.14 0.61
C ASP A 201 12.38 22.33 1.91
N LYS A 202 11.54 22.83 2.83
CA LYS A 202 11.30 22.23 4.15
C LYS A 202 9.91 21.65 4.33
N LEU A 203 8.95 22.11 3.56
CA LEU A 203 7.56 21.69 3.64
C LEU A 203 7.13 21.08 2.31
N THR A 204 6.67 19.84 2.32
CA THR A 204 6.09 19.19 1.16
C THR A 204 4.64 18.81 1.45
N LEU A 205 3.75 19.22 0.56
CA LEU A 205 2.34 18.84 0.55
C LEU A 205 2.13 17.76 -0.50
N ILE A 206 1.40 16.72 -0.16
CA ILE A 206 1.11 15.57 -1.03
C ILE A 206 -0.38 15.32 -1.02
N ALA A 207 -0.98 15.16 -2.19
CA ALA A 207 -2.38 14.80 -2.31
C ALA A 207 -2.59 13.81 -3.46
N ASP A 208 -3.37 12.77 -3.20
CA ASP A 208 -3.77 11.77 -4.18
C ASP A 208 -5.29 11.66 -4.21
N ALA A 209 -5.86 11.45 -5.40
CA ALA A 209 -7.25 11.11 -5.62
C ALA A 209 -7.35 9.96 -6.63
N GLY A 210 -8.27 9.04 -6.42
CA GLY A 210 -8.41 7.90 -7.30
C GLY A 210 -9.80 7.29 -7.26
N THR A 211 -10.03 6.41 -8.24
CA THR A 211 -11.29 5.69 -8.39
C THR A 211 -11.04 4.28 -8.88
N GLN A 212 -11.98 3.39 -8.61
CA GLN A 212 -12.07 2.09 -9.25
C GLN A 212 -12.75 2.28 -10.61
N TYR A 213 -11.96 2.25 -11.69
CA TYR A 213 -12.46 2.63 -13.04
C TYR A 213 -13.45 1.65 -13.66
N THR A 214 -13.73 0.51 -13.02
CA THR A 214 -14.78 -0.45 -13.41
C THR A 214 -16.12 -0.21 -12.71
N LYS A 215 -16.17 0.74 -11.80
CA LYS A 215 -17.36 1.10 -11.01
C LYS A 215 -17.67 2.58 -11.15
N ASP A 216 -18.82 3.00 -10.67
CA ASP A 216 -19.12 4.43 -10.62
C ASP A 216 -18.14 5.14 -9.68
N ALA A 217 -17.51 6.19 -10.17
CA ALA A 217 -16.54 6.98 -9.41
C ALA A 217 -17.16 7.69 -8.19
N ARG A 218 -18.49 7.85 -8.15
CA ARG A 218 -19.22 8.40 -7.01
C ARG A 218 -19.29 7.40 -5.85
N ASP A 219 -19.30 6.10 -6.17
CA ASP A 219 -19.46 5.04 -5.19
C ASP A 219 -18.13 4.45 -4.73
N LYS A 220 -17.13 4.42 -5.63
CA LYS A 220 -15.83 3.79 -5.37
C LYS A 220 -14.69 4.74 -5.67
N TYR A 221 -14.35 5.59 -4.69
CA TYR A 221 -13.28 6.59 -4.75
C TYR A 221 -12.37 6.52 -3.54
N LEU A 222 -11.21 7.12 -3.66
CA LEU A 222 -10.27 7.34 -2.57
C LEU A 222 -9.68 8.74 -2.65
N TRP A 223 -9.30 9.29 -1.51
CA TRP A 223 -8.42 10.45 -1.42
C TRP A 223 -7.43 10.27 -0.27
N ARG A 224 -6.25 10.85 -0.42
CA ARG A 224 -5.18 10.83 0.55
C ARG A 224 -4.50 12.19 0.54
N ALA A 225 -4.13 12.68 1.71
CA ALA A 225 -3.38 13.93 1.84
C ALA A 225 -2.32 13.77 2.93
N ALA A 226 -1.15 14.35 2.70
CA ALA A 226 -0.07 14.30 3.67
C ALA A 226 0.78 15.57 3.63
N ILE A 227 1.44 15.80 4.75
CA ILE A 227 2.41 16.86 4.96
C ILE A 227 3.72 16.20 5.39
N GLN A 228 4.82 16.59 4.76
CA GLN A 228 6.18 16.25 5.16
C GLN A 228 6.92 17.52 5.54
N LEU A 229 7.50 17.52 6.73
CA LEU A 229 8.38 18.58 7.23
C LEU A 229 9.80 18.04 7.31
N GLN A 230 10.75 18.77 6.74
CA GLN A 230 12.18 18.54 6.93
C GLN A 230 12.64 19.41 8.11
N LEU A 231 12.89 18.77 9.25
CA LEU A 231 13.25 19.47 10.49
C LEU A 231 14.71 19.91 10.50
N PHE A 232 15.59 19.02 10.01
CA PHE A 232 17.01 19.22 9.79
C PHE A 232 17.37 18.61 8.44
N ASP A 233 18.58 18.72 7.98
CA ASP A 233 18.98 18.26 6.64
C ASP A 233 18.59 16.81 6.35
N ASP A 234 18.68 15.93 7.36
CA ASP A 234 18.42 14.50 7.24
C ASP A 234 17.17 14.01 7.98
N PHE A 235 16.50 14.85 8.78
CA PHE A 235 15.35 14.45 9.61
C PHE A 235 14.02 14.90 9.02
N PHE A 236 13.08 13.99 8.95
CA PHE A 236 11.75 14.20 8.40
C PHE A 236 10.68 13.82 9.41
N PHE A 237 9.67 14.66 9.51
CA PHE A 237 8.40 14.34 10.17
C PHE A 237 7.30 14.32 9.11
N ARG A 238 6.41 13.33 9.18
CA ARG A 238 5.31 13.16 8.24
C ARG A 238 4.02 12.91 9.00
N ILE A 239 2.94 13.44 8.45
CA ILE A 239 1.59 13.18 8.90
C ILE A 239 0.67 13.12 7.69
N GLY A 240 -0.29 12.19 7.69
CA GLY A 240 -1.24 12.04 6.59
C GLY A 240 -2.61 11.59 7.06
N LYS A 241 -3.57 11.75 6.17
CA LYS A 241 -4.97 11.31 6.34
C LYS A 241 -5.47 10.70 5.05
N PHE A 242 -6.32 9.68 5.16
CA PHE A 242 -6.92 9.04 4.01
C PHE A 242 -8.39 8.68 4.24
N TYR A 243 -9.09 8.57 3.13
CA TYR A 243 -10.41 7.97 3.04
C TYR A 243 -10.46 7.13 1.76
N ASP A 244 -10.73 5.85 1.89
CA ASP A 244 -10.75 4.88 0.80
C ASP A 244 -12.09 4.13 0.81
N ASN A 245 -13.03 4.59 -0.02
CA ASN A 245 -14.32 3.95 -0.18
C ASN A 245 -14.26 2.69 -1.07
N ILE A 246 -13.15 2.50 -1.80
CA ILE A 246 -12.91 1.28 -2.56
C ILE A 246 -12.71 0.12 -1.59
N ARG A 247 -11.90 0.34 -0.55
CA ARG A 247 -11.55 -0.64 0.50
C ARG A 247 -12.32 -0.44 1.80
N GLU A 248 -13.26 0.50 1.82
CA GLU A 248 -14.11 0.78 2.96
C GLU A 248 -13.32 1.06 4.25
N SER A 249 -12.26 1.86 4.12
CA SER A 249 -11.36 2.21 5.22
C SER A 249 -11.01 3.69 5.23
N LYS A 250 -10.79 4.24 6.43
CA LYS A 250 -10.34 5.62 6.65
C LYS A 250 -9.33 5.66 7.78
N GLY A 251 -8.53 6.69 7.86
CA GLY A 251 -7.59 6.80 8.96
C GLY A 251 -6.54 7.88 8.80
N THR A 252 -5.54 7.81 9.68
CA THR A 252 -4.42 8.74 9.74
C THR A 252 -3.12 7.98 9.87
N GLY A 253 -2.03 8.60 9.42
CA GLY A 253 -0.67 8.09 9.60
C GLY A 253 0.25 9.20 10.09
N TRP A 254 1.29 8.82 10.80
CA TRP A 254 2.38 9.70 11.16
C TRP A 254 3.70 8.93 11.21
N GLY A 255 4.81 9.62 11.11
CA GLY A 255 6.11 8.98 11.20
C GLY A 255 7.25 9.96 11.21
N ILE A 256 8.41 9.43 11.58
CA ILE A 256 9.68 10.13 11.60
C ILE A 256 10.70 9.33 10.79
N GLY A 257 11.63 10.00 10.18
CA GLY A 257 12.72 9.38 9.42
C GLY A 257 13.99 10.18 9.53
N TRP A 258 15.08 9.47 9.61
CA TRP A 258 16.42 10.00 9.38
C TRP A 258 16.97 9.36 8.11
N ILE A 259 17.32 10.19 7.12
CA ILE A 259 17.77 9.75 5.80
C ILE A 259 19.06 10.47 5.48
N GLY A 260 20.15 9.91 5.98
CA GLY A 260 21.49 10.39 5.65
C GLY A 260 21.95 9.95 4.24
N PRO A 261 23.18 10.31 3.84
CA PRO A 261 23.67 10.07 2.49
C PRO A 261 23.81 8.59 2.12
N LYS A 262 24.16 7.73 3.08
CA LYS A 262 24.36 6.29 2.85
C LYS A 262 23.39 5.38 3.60
N LEU A 263 22.82 5.86 4.69
CA LEU A 263 21.95 5.08 5.56
C LEU A 263 20.71 5.88 5.90
N GLY A 264 19.56 5.22 5.99
CA GLY A 264 18.34 5.81 6.50
C GLY A 264 17.59 4.84 7.38
N VAL A 265 16.88 5.38 8.38
CA VAL A 265 15.98 4.65 9.27
C VAL A 265 14.69 5.44 9.40
N GLU A 266 13.56 4.77 9.23
CA GLU A 266 12.26 5.41 9.35
C GLU A 266 11.35 4.57 10.25
N PHE A 267 10.52 5.27 11.02
CA PHE A 267 9.46 4.70 11.86
C PHE A 267 8.13 5.36 11.48
N ALA A 268 7.07 4.57 11.45
CA ALA A 268 5.73 5.10 11.25
C ALA A 268 4.66 4.30 11.99
N GLN A 269 3.57 4.98 12.27
CA GLN A 269 2.34 4.41 12.78
C GLN A 269 1.17 4.90 11.96
N LYS A 270 0.30 3.97 11.53
CA LYS A 270 -0.95 4.25 10.82
C LYS A 270 -2.11 3.67 11.60
N ILE A 271 -3.12 4.48 11.81
CA ILE A 271 -4.37 4.09 12.49
C ILE A 271 -5.47 4.09 11.43
N SER A 272 -6.19 3.00 11.30
CA SER A 272 -7.26 2.86 10.32
C SER A 272 -8.49 2.20 10.90
N GLU A 273 -9.67 2.71 10.50
CA GLU A 273 -10.97 2.16 10.83
C GLU A 273 -11.57 1.53 9.57
N GLN A 274 -12.15 0.35 9.70
CA GLN A 274 -12.91 -0.34 8.65
C GLN A 274 -14.40 -0.03 8.84
N PHE A 275 -15.09 0.49 7.80
CA PHE A 275 -16.48 0.95 7.93
C PHE A 275 -17.48 0.23 7.02
N GLY A 276 -17.05 -0.67 6.14
CA GLY A 276 -17.89 -1.30 5.13
C GLY A 276 -18.78 -2.43 5.62
N LYS A 277 -19.80 -2.74 4.82
CA LYS A 277 -20.73 -3.85 5.09
C LYS A 277 -20.10 -5.22 4.80
N ASP A 278 -19.12 -5.28 3.92
CA ASP A 278 -18.49 -6.52 3.44
C ASP A 278 -17.32 -6.97 4.32
N SER A 279 -16.93 -6.16 5.30
CA SER A 279 -15.88 -6.48 6.26
C SER A 279 -16.47 -7.12 7.52
N TYR A 280 -16.95 -8.36 7.40
CA TYR A 280 -17.49 -9.09 8.56
C TYR A 280 -16.48 -9.36 9.69
N ILE A 281 -15.18 -9.34 9.37
CA ILE A 281 -14.12 -9.65 10.34
C ILE A 281 -13.68 -8.41 11.13
N TYR A 282 -13.71 -7.21 10.50
CA TYR A 282 -13.14 -5.99 11.11
C TYR A 282 -14.10 -4.80 11.13
N ARG A 283 -15.40 -5.06 11.13
CA ARG A 283 -16.40 -3.98 11.13
C ARG A 283 -16.31 -3.16 12.41
N ASN A 284 -16.05 -1.85 12.24
CA ASN A 284 -15.85 -0.87 13.31
C ASN A 284 -14.62 -1.11 14.19
N GLU A 285 -13.65 -1.90 13.74
CA GLU A 285 -12.41 -2.13 14.46
C GLU A 285 -11.36 -1.10 14.06
N THR A 286 -10.58 -0.67 15.03
CA THR A 286 -9.44 0.21 14.82
C THR A 286 -8.18 -0.63 14.72
N LEU A 287 -7.54 -0.59 13.57
CA LEU A 287 -6.28 -1.24 13.30
C LEU A 287 -5.13 -0.25 13.51
N VAL A 288 -4.10 -0.68 14.20
CA VAL A 288 -2.86 0.09 14.40
C VAL A 288 -1.71 -0.63 13.72
N ASP A 289 -1.24 -0.06 12.62
CA ASP A 289 -0.07 -0.54 11.89
C ASP A 289 1.17 0.20 12.39
N THR A 290 2.16 -0.54 12.90
CA THR A 290 3.45 0.01 13.32
C THR A 290 4.54 -0.54 12.42
N SER A 291 5.34 0.33 11.82
CA SER A 291 6.35 -0.04 10.83
C SER A 291 7.72 0.59 11.10
N LEU A 292 8.75 -0.16 10.72
CA LEU A 292 10.15 0.24 10.79
C LEU A 292 10.83 -0.12 9.48
N SER A 293 11.67 0.77 8.96
CA SER A 293 12.51 0.50 7.79
C SER A 293 13.95 0.94 7.99
N ALA A 294 14.86 0.23 7.31
CA ALA A 294 16.25 0.60 7.15
C ALA A 294 16.59 0.62 5.67
N ILE A 295 17.33 1.64 5.22
CA ILE A 295 17.70 1.87 3.83
C ILE A 295 19.19 2.07 3.76
N ILE A 296 19.86 1.39 2.82
CA ILE A 296 21.27 1.58 2.48
C ILE A 296 21.34 2.08 1.04
N LYS A 297 22.10 3.14 0.81
CA LYS A 297 22.36 3.75 -0.51
C LYS A 297 23.81 3.56 -0.91
N PHE A 298 24.07 3.29 -2.18
CA PHE A 298 25.40 3.02 -2.72
C PHE A 298 25.51 3.44 -4.20
#